data_46e76c13bf019e1f9b9669e903c3e2c8
#
_entry.id   46e76c13bf019e1f9b9669e903c3e2c8
#
_cell.length_a   1.000
_cell.length_b   1.000
_cell.length_c   1.000
_cell.angle_alpha   90.00
_cell.angle_beta   90.00
_cell.angle_gamma   90.00
#
_symmetry.space_group_name_H-M   'P 1'
#
loop_
_entity.id
_entity.type
_entity.pdbx_description
1 polymer ?
#
loop_
_entity_poly.entity_id
_entity_poly.type
_entity_poly.pdbx_seq_one_letter_code
_entity_poly.pdbx_strand_id
1 'polypeptide(L)'
;MECFIRSIISAKNKYMNHYFEKILQAKVYEVAKKTPLEKAHNLSNMLKNEVFLKREDLQDVFSFKIRGAYNKMSKLSKSQLAQGVITSSAGNHAQGVALSALKLNCQATILMPITTPLVKINAVKNLKAKVILFGDNYDETHREAIRISKEKKLCFIHPFDDPDVIAGQGTIAIELEQQLKEKPYAIYIAVGGGGLISG
;
A
#
# COMPACT_ATOMS: atom_id res chain seq x y z
N MET A 1 -35.20 -10.15 18.24
CA MET A 1 -33.81 -9.68 18.57
C MET A 1 -32.75 -10.66 18.10
N GLU A 2 -32.84 -11.96 18.37
CA GLU A 2 -31.89 -12.99 17.93
C GLU A 2 -31.72 -13.11 16.39
N CYS A 3 -32.81 -13.01 15.64
CA CYS A 3 -32.79 -13.09 14.18
C CYS A 3 -32.01 -11.90 13.55
N PHE A 4 -32.12 -10.71 14.16
CA PHE A 4 -31.40 -9.52 13.71
C PHE A 4 -29.90 -9.60 14.00
N ILE A 5 -29.53 -10.14 15.18
CA ILE A 5 -28.12 -10.36 15.56
C ILE A 5 -27.48 -11.42 14.67
N ARG A 6 -28.16 -12.52 14.37
CA ARG A 6 -27.67 -13.56 13.43
C ARG A 6 -27.48 -13.02 12.00
N SER A 7 -28.35 -12.14 11.55
CA SER A 7 -28.24 -11.46 10.24
C SER A 7 -27.01 -10.56 10.17
N ILE A 8 -26.74 -9.77 11.24
CA ILE A 8 -25.55 -8.92 11.32
C ILE A 8 -24.25 -9.74 11.37
N ILE A 9 -24.23 -10.82 12.16
CA ILE A 9 -23.07 -11.73 12.26
C ILE A 9 -22.83 -12.43 10.91
N SER A 10 -23.88 -12.90 10.23
CA SER A 10 -23.78 -13.52 8.91
C SER A 10 -23.29 -12.54 7.83
N ALA A 11 -23.80 -11.31 7.83
CA ALA A 11 -23.33 -10.27 6.91
C ALA A 11 -21.87 -9.89 7.19
N LYS A 12 -21.49 -9.74 8.46
CA LYS A 12 -20.12 -9.44 8.88
C LYS A 12 -19.15 -10.55 8.46
N ASN A 13 -19.51 -11.80 8.64
CA ASN A 13 -18.73 -12.96 8.18
C ASN A 13 -18.58 -12.98 6.64
N LYS A 14 -19.64 -12.64 5.90
CA LYS A 14 -19.58 -12.58 4.43
C LYS A 14 -18.64 -11.48 3.93
N TYR A 15 -18.64 -10.31 4.58
CA TYR A 15 -17.70 -9.22 4.25
C TYR A 15 -16.25 -9.58 4.61
N MET A 16 -16.01 -10.16 5.78
CA MET A 16 -14.69 -10.60 6.20
C MET A 16 -14.13 -11.69 5.27
N ASN A 17 -14.94 -12.70 4.91
CA ASN A 17 -14.53 -13.74 3.97
C ASN A 17 -14.15 -13.13 2.61
N HIS A 18 -14.90 -12.17 2.10
CA HIS A 18 -14.61 -11.52 0.83
C HIS A 18 -13.28 -10.75 0.84
N TYR A 19 -12.95 -10.03 1.92
CA TYR A 19 -11.64 -9.36 2.02
C TYR A 19 -10.50 -10.36 2.17
N PHE A 20 -10.68 -11.40 2.96
CA PHE A 20 -9.68 -12.45 3.13
C PHE A 20 -9.37 -13.16 1.80
N GLU A 21 -10.40 -13.50 1.02
CA GLU A 21 -10.22 -14.03 -0.33
C GLU A 21 -9.42 -13.08 -1.24
N LYS A 22 -9.71 -11.78 -1.20
CA LYS A 22 -8.94 -10.77 -1.96
C LYS A 22 -7.47 -10.70 -1.53
N ILE A 23 -7.18 -10.88 -0.24
CA ILE A 23 -5.81 -10.93 0.28
C ILE A 23 -5.08 -12.17 -0.24
N LEU A 24 -5.72 -13.34 -0.18
CA LEU A 24 -5.14 -14.58 -0.68
C LEU A 24 -4.88 -14.56 -2.20
N GLN A 25 -5.69 -13.82 -2.96
CA GLN A 25 -5.55 -13.66 -4.40
C GLN A 25 -4.64 -12.51 -4.81
N ALA A 26 -4.07 -11.78 -3.84
CA ALA A 26 -3.25 -10.61 -4.13
C ALA A 26 -1.93 -10.99 -4.81
N LYS A 27 -1.63 -10.31 -5.93
CA LYS A 27 -0.45 -10.60 -6.77
C LYS A 27 0.80 -9.83 -6.33
N VAL A 28 0.99 -9.63 -5.02
CA VAL A 28 2.07 -8.77 -4.51
C VAL A 28 3.46 -9.32 -4.78
N TYR A 29 3.62 -10.65 -4.79
CA TYR A 29 4.92 -11.30 -4.86
C TYR A 29 5.58 -11.29 -6.25
N GLU A 30 4.93 -10.73 -7.24
CA GLU A 30 5.56 -10.41 -8.52
C GLU A 30 6.57 -9.26 -8.40
N VAL A 31 6.47 -8.44 -7.33
CA VAL A 31 7.37 -7.30 -7.08
C VAL A 31 7.78 -7.14 -5.62
N ALA A 32 6.94 -7.53 -4.67
CA ALA A 32 7.22 -7.43 -3.25
C ALA A 32 7.96 -8.67 -2.75
N LYS A 33 8.89 -8.45 -1.83
CA LYS A 33 9.60 -9.54 -1.14
C LYS A 33 8.77 -10.00 0.06
N LYS A 34 8.82 -11.31 0.35
CA LYS A 34 8.43 -11.81 1.67
C LYS A 34 9.51 -11.37 2.66
N THR A 35 9.24 -10.32 3.39
CA THR A 35 10.21 -9.74 4.32
C THR A 35 10.35 -10.59 5.58
N PRO A 36 11.53 -10.60 6.23
CA PRO A 36 11.71 -11.35 7.46
C PRO A 36 10.94 -10.73 8.63
N LEU A 37 10.62 -11.58 9.60
CA LEU A 37 10.21 -11.20 10.95
C LEU A 37 11.40 -11.39 11.87
N GLU A 38 12.05 -10.30 12.26
CA GLU A 38 13.33 -10.31 13.01
C GLU A 38 13.12 -9.95 14.48
N LYS A 39 13.80 -10.67 15.38
CA LYS A 39 13.83 -10.30 16.79
C LYS A 39 14.68 -9.05 17.00
N ALA A 40 14.09 -8.02 17.58
CA ALA A 40 14.77 -6.78 17.94
C ALA A 40 15.48 -6.95 19.29
N HIS A 41 16.69 -7.51 19.30
CA HIS A 41 17.40 -7.91 20.53
C HIS A 41 17.55 -6.75 21.53
N ASN A 42 18.03 -5.59 21.08
CA ASN A 42 18.24 -4.44 21.97
C ASN A 42 16.93 -3.94 22.59
N LEU A 43 15.88 -3.83 21.77
CA LEU A 43 14.56 -3.40 22.24
C LEU A 43 13.94 -4.46 23.16
N SER A 44 14.10 -5.73 22.86
CA SER A 44 13.62 -6.84 23.69
C SER A 44 14.28 -6.82 25.07
N ASN A 45 15.59 -6.62 25.12
CA ASN A 45 16.33 -6.52 26.40
C ASN A 45 15.89 -5.29 27.22
N MET A 46 15.73 -4.14 26.58
CA MET A 46 15.30 -2.89 27.22
C MET A 46 13.89 -3.02 27.82
N LEU A 47 12.97 -3.64 27.09
CA LEU A 47 11.57 -3.81 27.50
C LEU A 47 11.33 -5.07 28.34
N LYS A 48 12.33 -5.94 28.53
CA LYS A 48 12.19 -7.26 29.18
C LYS A 48 11.04 -8.07 28.59
N ASN A 49 10.90 -8.04 27.25
CA ASN A 49 9.86 -8.72 26.52
C ASN A 49 10.37 -9.14 25.13
N GLU A 50 9.74 -10.08 24.46
CA GLU A 50 10.10 -10.44 23.11
C GLU A 50 9.46 -9.46 22.11
N VAL A 51 10.29 -8.71 21.40
CA VAL A 51 9.86 -7.76 20.37
C VAL A 51 10.38 -8.21 19.02
N PHE A 52 9.47 -8.31 18.06
CA PHE A 52 9.78 -8.65 16.67
C PHE A 52 9.43 -7.49 15.74
N LEU A 53 10.21 -7.32 14.69
CA LEU A 53 10.00 -6.33 13.65
C LEU A 53 9.70 -7.03 12.32
N LYS A 54 8.56 -6.72 11.72
CA LYS A 54 8.26 -7.08 10.32
C LYS A 54 8.96 -6.07 9.42
N ARG A 55 10.02 -6.51 8.73
CA ARG A 55 11.01 -5.66 8.08
C ARG A 55 10.57 -5.18 6.70
N GLU A 56 9.46 -4.44 6.63
CA GLU A 56 8.98 -3.86 5.37
C GLU A 56 9.89 -2.74 4.81
N ASP A 57 10.83 -2.24 5.60
CA ASP A 57 11.93 -1.38 5.17
C ASP A 57 12.91 -2.08 4.20
N LEU A 58 12.92 -3.41 4.16
CA LEU A 58 13.75 -4.20 3.24
C LEU A 58 13.10 -4.44 1.85
N GLN A 59 11.92 -3.88 1.60
CA GLN A 59 11.36 -3.82 0.26
C GLN A 59 12.20 -2.91 -0.65
N ASP A 60 12.16 -3.12 -1.97
CA ASP A 60 12.93 -2.33 -2.94
C ASP A 60 12.62 -0.83 -2.92
N VAL A 61 11.47 -0.44 -2.38
CA VAL A 61 11.05 0.95 -2.16
C VAL A 61 10.99 1.30 -0.67
N PHE A 62 11.66 0.54 0.18
CA PHE A 62 11.84 0.77 1.61
C PHE A 62 10.52 0.87 2.41
N SER A 63 9.45 0.26 1.91
CA SER A 63 8.15 0.25 2.61
C SER A 63 7.16 -0.77 2.04
N PHE A 64 6.15 -1.10 2.85
CA PHE A 64 5.04 -1.97 2.49
C PHE A 64 4.15 -1.43 1.34
N LYS A 65 4.25 -0.16 1.00
CA LYS A 65 3.38 0.49 0.00
C LYS A 65 3.41 -0.15 -1.38
N ILE A 66 4.50 -0.82 -1.72
CA ILE A 66 4.63 -1.56 -2.97
C ILE A 66 3.56 -2.66 -3.11
N ARG A 67 3.18 -3.31 -2.02
CA ARG A 67 2.21 -4.40 -2.00
C ARG A 67 0.84 -3.95 -2.51
N GLY A 68 0.26 -2.93 -1.88
CA GLY A 68 -1.06 -2.41 -2.27
C GLY A 68 -1.03 -1.70 -3.63
N ALA A 69 0.00 -0.91 -3.92
CA ALA A 69 0.15 -0.24 -5.20
C ALA A 69 0.17 -1.27 -6.34
N TYR A 70 1.01 -2.28 -6.23
CA TYR A 70 1.11 -3.31 -7.26
C TYR A 70 -0.16 -4.16 -7.38
N ASN A 71 -0.73 -4.60 -6.26
CA ASN A 71 -1.96 -5.40 -6.28
C ASN A 71 -3.11 -4.66 -6.97
N LYS A 72 -3.25 -3.36 -6.74
CA LYS A 72 -4.23 -2.52 -7.44
C LYS A 72 -3.91 -2.43 -8.93
N MET A 73 -2.68 -2.08 -9.27
CA MET A 73 -2.30 -1.83 -10.66
C MET A 73 -2.28 -3.10 -11.52
N SER A 74 -1.92 -4.25 -10.96
CA SER A 74 -1.94 -5.55 -11.66
C SER A 74 -3.34 -6.03 -12.07
N LYS A 75 -4.39 -5.44 -11.49
CA LYS A 75 -5.80 -5.72 -11.83
C LYS A 75 -6.39 -4.76 -12.86
N LEU A 76 -5.63 -3.74 -13.25
CA LEU A 76 -6.07 -2.82 -14.30
C LEU A 76 -6.08 -3.53 -15.67
N SER A 77 -7.03 -3.17 -16.51
CA SER A 77 -7.08 -3.66 -17.88
C SER A 77 -5.90 -3.15 -18.70
N LYS A 78 -5.58 -3.82 -19.79
CA LYS A 78 -4.53 -3.37 -20.72
C LYS A 78 -4.77 -1.95 -21.22
N SER A 79 -6.02 -1.58 -21.47
CA SER A 79 -6.39 -0.21 -21.89
C SER A 79 -6.14 0.81 -20.80
N GLN A 80 -6.46 0.49 -19.55
CA GLN A 80 -6.17 1.37 -18.40
C GLN A 80 -4.66 1.54 -18.16
N LEU A 81 -3.89 0.46 -18.26
CA LEU A 81 -2.43 0.53 -18.16
C LEU A 81 -1.81 1.35 -19.32
N ALA A 82 -2.30 1.19 -20.54
CA ALA A 82 -1.85 1.97 -21.70
C ALA A 82 -2.18 3.47 -21.56
N GLN A 83 -3.31 3.80 -20.94
CA GLN A 83 -3.68 5.19 -20.62
C GLN A 83 -2.73 5.79 -19.59
N GLY A 84 -2.28 4.99 -18.63
CA GLY A 84 -1.40 5.38 -17.53
C GLY A 84 -2.13 5.56 -16.21
N VAL A 85 -1.34 5.71 -15.16
CA VAL A 85 -1.82 5.90 -13.78
C VAL A 85 -1.35 7.21 -13.20
N ILE A 86 -2.07 7.69 -12.18
CA ILE A 86 -1.74 8.93 -11.47
C ILE A 86 -1.96 8.75 -9.97
N THR A 87 -1.15 9.39 -9.16
CA THR A 87 -1.36 9.51 -7.71
C THR A 87 -0.80 10.82 -7.17
N SER A 88 -1.22 11.20 -5.97
CA SER A 88 -0.65 12.31 -5.19
C SER A 88 0.08 11.75 -3.96
N SER A 89 1.39 11.88 -3.92
CA SER A 89 2.19 11.46 -2.75
C SER A 89 3.63 11.93 -2.90
N ALA A 90 4.20 12.48 -1.84
CA ALA A 90 5.63 12.81 -1.75
C ALA A 90 6.45 11.75 -0.96
N GLY A 91 5.87 10.59 -0.70
CA GLY A 91 6.49 9.56 0.17
C GLY A 91 6.48 8.16 -0.43
N ASN A 92 6.32 7.18 0.46
CA ASN A 92 6.42 5.76 0.14
C ASN A 92 5.42 5.28 -0.92
N HIS A 93 4.20 5.85 -0.94
CA HIS A 93 3.20 5.48 -1.94
C HIS A 93 3.63 5.92 -3.35
N ALA A 94 4.24 7.08 -3.50
CA ALA A 94 4.79 7.55 -4.76
C ALA A 94 5.80 6.54 -5.35
N GLN A 95 6.74 6.06 -4.52
CA GLN A 95 7.72 5.06 -4.93
C GLN A 95 7.09 3.71 -5.23
N GLY A 96 6.09 3.29 -4.43
CA GLY A 96 5.33 2.06 -4.68
C GLY A 96 4.61 2.07 -6.02
N VAL A 97 3.93 3.18 -6.36
CA VAL A 97 3.25 3.35 -7.66
C VAL A 97 4.26 3.43 -8.80
N ALA A 98 5.36 4.17 -8.63
CA ALA A 98 6.39 4.30 -9.65
C ALA A 98 7.05 2.96 -10.00
N LEU A 99 7.45 2.17 -8.99
CA LEU A 99 8.03 0.84 -9.22
C LEU A 99 6.99 -0.12 -9.84
N SER A 100 5.74 -0.08 -9.38
CA SER A 100 4.67 -0.89 -9.96
C SER A 100 4.46 -0.56 -11.43
N ALA A 101 4.46 0.72 -11.79
CA ALA A 101 4.31 1.17 -13.17
C ALA A 101 5.48 0.72 -14.05
N LEU A 102 6.71 0.81 -13.55
CA LEU A 102 7.91 0.33 -14.24
C LEU A 102 7.79 -1.19 -14.55
N LYS A 103 7.35 -1.98 -13.57
CA LYS A 103 7.20 -3.44 -13.72
C LYS A 103 6.06 -3.82 -14.67
N LEU A 104 4.98 -3.04 -14.70
CA LEU A 104 3.82 -3.28 -15.56
C LEU A 104 3.94 -2.59 -16.93
N ASN A 105 5.10 -2.00 -17.23
CA ASN A 105 5.33 -1.20 -18.46
C ASN A 105 4.23 -0.15 -18.70
N CYS A 106 3.90 0.58 -17.65
CA CYS A 106 2.84 1.60 -17.61
C CYS A 106 3.45 2.96 -17.25
N GLN A 107 2.91 4.05 -17.80
CA GLN A 107 3.34 5.40 -17.42
C GLN A 107 2.68 5.82 -16.12
N ALA A 108 3.49 6.15 -15.10
CA ALA A 108 3.00 6.78 -13.88
C ALA A 108 3.23 8.29 -13.89
N THR A 109 2.23 9.04 -13.46
CA THR A 109 2.31 10.48 -13.15
C THR A 109 2.14 10.65 -11.64
N ILE A 110 3.12 11.24 -11.00
CA ILE A 110 3.14 11.45 -9.54
C ILE A 110 3.10 12.94 -9.24
N LEU A 111 2.04 13.40 -8.60
CA LEU A 111 1.96 14.76 -8.11
C LEU A 111 2.55 14.87 -6.71
N MET A 112 3.35 15.89 -6.50
CA MET A 112 4.00 16.19 -5.21
C MET A 112 3.87 17.69 -4.90
N PRO A 113 3.74 18.08 -3.62
CA PRO A 113 3.85 19.49 -3.24
C PRO A 113 5.16 20.11 -3.72
N ILE A 114 5.16 21.40 -4.02
CA ILE A 114 6.37 22.12 -4.44
C ILE A 114 7.45 22.13 -3.35
N THR A 115 7.05 21.96 -2.10
CA THR A 115 7.93 21.88 -0.92
C THR A 115 8.62 20.52 -0.76
N THR A 116 8.39 19.57 -1.68
CA THR A 116 8.96 18.21 -1.59
C THR A 116 10.47 18.23 -1.75
N PRO A 117 11.25 17.62 -0.82
CA PRO A 117 12.71 17.56 -0.94
C PRO A 117 13.17 16.83 -2.21
N LEU A 118 14.26 17.35 -2.82
CA LEU A 118 14.81 16.80 -4.07
C LEU A 118 15.13 15.31 -4.01
N VAL A 119 15.58 14.81 -2.85
CA VAL A 119 15.88 13.38 -2.67
C VAL A 119 14.64 12.51 -2.93
N LYS A 120 13.46 12.93 -2.51
CA LYS A 120 12.20 12.21 -2.74
C LYS A 120 11.75 12.32 -4.20
N ILE A 121 11.92 13.49 -4.81
CA ILE A 121 11.63 13.71 -6.23
C ILE A 121 12.50 12.79 -7.09
N ASN A 122 13.80 12.77 -6.81
CA ASN A 122 14.77 11.97 -7.56
C ASN A 122 14.53 10.47 -7.39
N ALA A 123 14.16 10.00 -6.20
CA ALA A 123 13.82 8.61 -5.96
C ALA A 123 12.69 8.12 -6.89
N VAL A 124 11.67 8.93 -7.11
CA VAL A 124 10.56 8.62 -8.02
C VAL A 124 10.94 8.75 -9.48
N LYS A 125 11.70 9.78 -9.86
CA LYS A 125 12.22 9.97 -11.23
C LYS A 125 13.14 8.82 -11.66
N ASN A 126 13.96 8.30 -10.77
CA ASN A 126 14.83 7.14 -11.04
C ASN A 126 14.03 5.87 -11.38
N LEU A 127 12.79 5.78 -10.90
CA LEU A 127 11.83 4.73 -11.27
C LEU A 127 11.04 5.05 -12.55
N LYS A 128 11.50 6.02 -13.36
CA LYS A 128 10.94 6.43 -14.66
C LYS A 128 9.54 7.05 -14.60
N ALA A 129 9.04 7.39 -13.43
CA ALA A 129 7.76 8.08 -13.31
C ALA A 129 7.89 9.58 -13.64
N LYS A 130 6.82 10.14 -14.22
CA LYS A 130 6.68 11.57 -14.44
C LYS A 130 6.31 12.25 -13.12
N VAL A 131 7.10 13.23 -12.67
CA VAL A 131 6.79 14.03 -11.49
C VAL A 131 6.26 15.40 -11.90
N ILE A 132 5.16 15.81 -11.27
CA ILE A 132 4.59 17.16 -11.39
C ILE A 132 4.58 17.77 -10.00
N LEU A 133 5.20 18.92 -9.85
CA LEU A 133 5.15 19.68 -8.59
C LEU A 133 3.98 20.67 -8.67
N PHE A 134 3.08 20.59 -7.68
CA PHE A 134 1.87 21.43 -7.63
C PHE A 134 1.36 21.57 -6.21
N GLY A 135 0.99 22.81 -5.84
CA GLY A 135 0.43 23.14 -4.52
C GLY A 135 1.47 23.13 -3.40
N ASP A 136 1.12 23.75 -2.30
CA ASP A 136 2.01 23.89 -1.14
C ASP A 136 1.84 22.73 -0.13
N ASN A 137 0.70 22.02 -0.21
CA ASN A 137 0.32 20.96 0.72
C ASN A 137 -0.30 19.75 -0.01
N TYR A 138 -0.56 18.68 0.77
CA TYR A 138 -1.14 17.46 0.24
C TYR A 138 -2.52 17.65 -0.37
N ASP A 139 -3.39 18.44 0.25
CA ASP A 139 -4.80 18.58 -0.18
C ASP A 139 -4.90 19.28 -1.54
N GLU A 140 -4.10 20.30 -1.77
CA GLU A 140 -4.01 20.97 -3.07
C GLU A 140 -3.47 20.03 -4.14
N THR A 141 -2.38 19.35 -3.83
CA THR A 141 -1.77 18.35 -4.73
C THR A 141 -2.76 17.24 -5.06
N HIS A 142 -3.52 16.78 -4.08
CA HIS A 142 -4.51 15.71 -4.26
C HIS A 142 -5.68 16.17 -5.16
N ARG A 143 -6.24 17.36 -4.90
CA ARG A 143 -7.31 17.92 -5.76
C ARG A 143 -6.86 18.03 -7.21
N GLU A 144 -5.65 18.50 -7.44
CA GLU A 144 -5.11 18.63 -8.80
C GLU A 144 -4.87 17.25 -9.44
N ALA A 145 -4.37 16.26 -8.70
CA ALA A 145 -4.21 14.90 -9.21
C ALA A 145 -5.57 14.30 -9.64
N ILE A 146 -6.62 14.51 -8.86
CA ILE A 146 -7.97 14.08 -9.22
C ILE A 146 -8.49 14.82 -10.46
N ARG A 147 -8.24 16.13 -10.58
CA ARG A 147 -8.60 16.91 -11.77
C ARG A 147 -7.93 16.36 -13.03
N ILE A 148 -6.61 16.17 -12.98
CA ILE A 148 -5.82 15.61 -14.11
C ILE A 148 -6.25 14.18 -14.43
N SER A 149 -6.54 13.36 -13.42
CA SER A 149 -7.03 11.99 -13.59
C SER A 149 -8.29 11.97 -14.47
N LYS A 150 -9.25 12.84 -14.19
CA LYS A 150 -10.51 12.95 -14.96
C LYS A 150 -10.28 13.48 -16.38
N GLU A 151 -9.51 14.57 -16.50
CA GLU A 151 -9.24 15.21 -17.79
C GLU A 151 -8.50 14.28 -18.76
N LYS A 152 -7.45 13.59 -18.26
CA LYS A 152 -6.61 12.71 -19.09
C LYS A 152 -7.02 11.24 -19.04
N LYS A 153 -8.11 10.91 -18.36
CA LYS A 153 -8.62 9.54 -18.16
C LYS A 153 -7.57 8.59 -17.56
N LEU A 154 -6.68 9.12 -16.69
CA LEU A 154 -5.69 8.31 -16.00
C LEU A 154 -6.33 7.57 -14.82
N CYS A 155 -5.89 6.34 -14.55
CA CYS A 155 -6.38 5.62 -13.39
C CYS A 155 -5.73 6.18 -12.11
N PHE A 156 -6.55 6.69 -11.19
CA PHE A 156 -6.05 7.18 -9.90
C PHE A 156 -5.76 6.01 -8.96
N ILE A 157 -4.52 5.94 -8.44
CA ILE A 157 -4.11 4.93 -7.46
C ILE A 157 -4.12 5.54 -6.07
N HIS A 158 -5.17 5.17 -5.30
CA HIS A 158 -5.37 5.71 -3.95
C HIS A 158 -4.33 5.19 -2.97
N PRO A 159 -3.77 6.02 -2.06
CA PRO A 159 -2.68 5.61 -1.18
C PRO A 159 -3.08 4.65 -0.04
N PHE A 160 -4.37 4.48 0.25
CA PHE A 160 -4.87 3.64 1.35
C PHE A 160 -6.36 3.24 1.24
N ASP A 161 -7.25 4.08 0.72
CA ASP A 161 -8.69 3.84 0.69
C ASP A 161 -9.12 3.29 -0.68
N ASP A 162 -8.71 2.07 -0.94
CA ASP A 162 -9.06 1.27 -2.12
C ASP A 162 -9.03 -0.22 -1.74
N PRO A 163 -10.08 -1.00 -2.02
CA PRO A 163 -10.16 -2.40 -1.62
C PRO A 163 -9.00 -3.27 -2.11
N ASP A 164 -8.46 -2.99 -3.29
CA ASP A 164 -7.33 -3.76 -3.84
C ASP A 164 -6.00 -3.32 -3.22
N VAL A 165 -5.86 -2.03 -2.89
CA VAL A 165 -4.71 -1.53 -2.13
C VAL A 165 -4.72 -2.14 -0.72
N ILE A 166 -5.85 -2.12 -0.02
CA ILE A 166 -6.02 -2.72 1.31
C ILE A 166 -5.67 -4.21 1.27
N ALA A 167 -6.22 -4.96 0.32
CA ALA A 167 -5.94 -6.39 0.18
C ALA A 167 -4.44 -6.67 -0.06
N GLY A 168 -3.75 -5.85 -0.84
CA GLY A 168 -2.30 -5.96 -1.01
C GLY A 168 -1.54 -5.79 0.29
N GLN A 169 -1.93 -4.83 1.14
CA GLN A 169 -1.31 -4.62 2.46
C GLN A 169 -1.60 -5.80 3.41
N GLY A 170 -2.79 -6.41 3.33
CA GLY A 170 -3.18 -7.55 4.15
C GLY A 170 -2.31 -8.80 3.96
N THR A 171 -1.56 -8.90 2.87
CA THR A 171 -0.59 -10.00 2.68
C THR A 171 0.49 -10.05 3.77
N ILE A 172 0.73 -8.95 4.48
CA ILE A 172 1.64 -8.91 5.63
C ILE A 172 1.09 -9.79 6.77
N ALA A 173 -0.21 -9.79 7.01
CA ALA A 173 -0.83 -10.62 8.03
C ALA A 173 -0.65 -12.12 7.71
N ILE A 174 -0.81 -12.51 6.44
CA ILE A 174 -0.55 -13.90 6.00
C ILE A 174 0.92 -14.30 6.23
N GLU A 175 1.85 -13.39 5.95
CA GLU A 175 3.27 -13.64 6.22
C GLU A 175 3.55 -13.76 7.72
N LEU A 176 2.94 -12.92 8.55
CA LEU A 176 3.09 -12.98 10.01
C LEU A 176 2.57 -14.31 10.56
N GLU A 177 1.40 -14.78 10.10
CA GLU A 177 0.84 -16.09 10.51
C GLU A 177 1.83 -17.24 10.21
N GLN A 178 2.50 -17.18 9.06
CA GLN A 178 3.48 -18.21 8.66
C GLN A 178 4.83 -18.10 9.39
N GLN A 179 5.21 -16.91 9.86
CA GLN A 179 6.52 -16.63 10.44
C GLN A 179 6.51 -16.69 11.97
N LEU A 180 5.37 -16.44 12.61
CA LEU A 180 5.20 -16.56 14.04
C LEU A 180 5.08 -18.02 14.45
N LYS A 181 5.84 -18.43 15.48
CA LYS A 181 5.74 -19.76 16.07
C LYS A 181 4.58 -19.86 17.05
N GLU A 182 4.27 -18.75 17.71
CA GLU A 182 3.24 -18.63 18.73
C GLU A 182 2.40 -17.38 18.49
N LYS A 183 1.18 -17.36 19.01
CA LYS A 183 0.30 -16.22 18.92
C LYS A 183 0.92 -15.02 19.67
N PRO A 184 1.10 -13.86 19.03
CA PRO A 184 1.65 -12.70 19.70
C PRO A 184 0.66 -12.14 20.72
N TYR A 185 1.17 -11.57 21.80
CA TYR A 185 0.34 -10.86 22.79
C TYR A 185 -0.29 -9.60 22.20
N ALA A 186 0.47 -8.88 21.39
CA ALA A 186 0.02 -7.65 20.73
C ALA A 186 0.76 -7.45 19.39
N ILE A 187 0.10 -6.79 18.44
CA ILE A 187 0.68 -6.33 17.19
C ILE A 187 0.52 -4.81 17.12
N TYR A 188 1.61 -4.09 16.95
CA TYR A 188 1.63 -2.63 16.80
C TYR A 188 1.72 -2.28 15.32
N ILE A 189 0.73 -1.56 14.83
CA ILE A 189 0.63 -1.19 13.41
C ILE A 189 0.60 0.33 13.30
N ALA A 190 1.46 0.89 12.44
CA ALA A 190 1.45 2.32 12.13
C ALA A 190 0.17 2.69 11.38
N VAL A 191 -0.59 3.66 11.89
CA VAL A 191 -1.86 4.11 11.31
C VAL A 191 -1.72 5.55 10.82
N GLY A 192 -1.79 5.72 9.49
CA GLY A 192 -2.02 7.01 8.84
C GLY A 192 -3.43 7.01 8.26
N GLY A 193 -3.58 6.80 6.94
CA GLY A 193 -4.89 6.67 6.29
C GLY A 193 -5.61 5.33 6.51
N GLY A 194 -5.09 4.43 7.32
CA GLY A 194 -5.77 3.20 7.73
C GLY A 194 -5.60 1.98 6.82
N GLY A 195 -5.06 2.13 5.60
CA GLY A 195 -5.02 1.03 4.63
C GLY A 195 -4.21 -0.19 5.06
N LEU A 196 -3.18 -0.03 5.91
CA LEU A 196 -2.40 -1.16 6.43
C LEU A 196 -3.18 -1.93 7.50
N ILE A 197 -3.73 -1.23 8.48
CA ILE A 197 -4.46 -1.86 9.58
C ILE A 197 -5.80 -2.47 9.14
N SER A 198 -6.37 -1.96 8.03
CA SER A 198 -7.62 -2.49 7.47
C SER A 198 -7.40 -3.81 6.72
N GLY A 199 -6.23 -4.04 6.15
CA GLY A 199 -5.85 -5.29 5.51
C GLY A 199 -5.35 -6.33 6.51
#